data_ea526daba1c5bb2570d5a8e6faab4ffb
#
_entry.id   ea526daba1c5bb2570d5a8e6faab4ffb
#
_cell.length_a   1.000
_cell.length_b   1.000
_cell.length_c   1.000
_cell.angle_alpha   90.00
_cell.angle_beta   90.00
_cell.angle_gamma   90.00
#
_symmetry.space_group_name_H-M   'P 1'
#
loop_
_entity.id
_entity.type
_entity.pdbx_description
1 polymer ?
#
loop_
_entity_poly.entity_id
_entity_poly.type
_entity_poly.pdbx_seq_one_letter_code
_entity_poly.pdbx_strand_id
1 'polypeptide(L)'
;LASAHNTSQIVSEALTPLAQREWQEIVVISNAGTLNPVGPVSKKDIESVIASLNTNFVSGIVFMTEVLRYFQQHSGKKTLASISSGAALGERAGWSLYCAAKAGLEHFIRSVAKEQDAESQPFKVVNVDPGLIDTGMQSVIRQSSIEDFPSLEQFKHRKDMGLLASPIKVAEAIVRIIEVSNAVNGERIKVSFD
;
A
#
# COMPACT_ATOMS: atom_id res chain seq x y z
N LEU A 1 -10.28 10.37 -1.05
CA LEU A 1 -10.29 8.89 -0.98
C LEU A 1 -11.47 8.29 -0.18
N ALA A 2 -12.33 9.11 0.40
CA ALA A 2 -13.48 8.62 1.20
C ALA A 2 -14.62 8.01 0.35
N SER A 3 -14.61 8.20 -0.96
CA SER A 3 -15.60 7.65 -1.89
C SER A 3 -14.89 7.01 -3.09
N ALA A 4 -15.24 5.77 -3.41
CA ALA A 4 -14.70 5.04 -4.56
C ALA A 4 -14.97 5.77 -5.89
N HIS A 5 -16.17 6.33 -6.05
CA HIS A 5 -16.55 7.09 -7.24
C HIS A 5 -15.68 8.35 -7.43
N ASN A 6 -15.50 9.14 -6.39
CA ASN A 6 -14.62 10.31 -6.44
C ASN A 6 -13.16 9.91 -6.69
N THR A 7 -12.71 8.78 -6.16
CA THR A 7 -11.37 8.27 -6.41
C THR A 7 -11.18 7.96 -7.89
N SER A 8 -12.10 7.23 -8.52
CA SER A 8 -12.04 6.91 -9.96
C SER A 8 -12.01 8.18 -10.82
N GLN A 9 -12.88 9.16 -10.55
CA GLN A 9 -12.90 10.42 -11.29
C GLN A 9 -11.58 11.18 -11.19
N ILE A 10 -11.07 11.42 -9.97
CA ILE A 10 -9.81 12.13 -9.73
C ILE A 10 -8.64 11.42 -10.41
N VAL A 11 -8.58 10.11 -10.29
CA VAL A 11 -7.52 9.30 -10.91
C VAL A 11 -7.62 9.37 -12.44
N SER A 12 -8.81 9.24 -13.00
CA SER A 12 -9.05 9.34 -14.44
C SER A 12 -8.62 10.70 -15.00
N GLU A 13 -9.00 11.79 -14.33
CA GLU A 13 -8.58 13.15 -14.71
C GLU A 13 -7.06 13.31 -14.70
N ALA A 14 -6.38 12.74 -13.70
CA ALA A 14 -4.92 12.80 -13.59
C ALA A 14 -4.20 11.91 -14.63
N LEU A 15 -4.75 10.72 -14.93
CA LEU A 15 -4.10 9.76 -15.85
C LEU A 15 -4.33 10.07 -17.32
N THR A 16 -5.46 10.69 -17.69
CA THR A 16 -5.81 10.99 -19.08
C THR A 16 -4.67 11.72 -19.85
N PRO A 17 -4.10 12.82 -19.37
CA PRO A 17 -3.02 13.50 -20.09
C PRO A 17 -1.71 12.71 -20.12
N LEU A 18 -1.49 11.81 -19.15
CA LEU A 18 -0.30 10.97 -19.10
C LEU A 18 -0.40 9.79 -20.07
N ALA A 19 -1.59 9.22 -20.22
CA ALA A 19 -1.83 8.09 -21.14
C ALA A 19 -1.77 8.49 -22.63
N GLN A 20 -1.84 9.79 -22.94
CA GLN A 20 -1.67 10.31 -24.31
C GLN A 20 -0.20 10.44 -24.74
N ARG A 21 0.75 10.15 -23.84
CA ARG A 21 2.17 10.27 -24.10
C ARG A 21 2.82 8.90 -24.24
N GLU A 22 3.87 8.81 -25.02
CA GLU A 22 4.74 7.66 -25.07
C GLU A 22 5.79 7.73 -23.95
N TRP A 23 5.91 6.64 -23.20
CA TRP A 23 6.86 6.52 -22.11
C TRP A 23 7.76 5.28 -22.32
N GLN A 24 9.05 5.41 -22.06
CA GLN A 24 9.94 4.25 -22.05
C GLN A 24 9.68 3.36 -20.84
N GLU A 25 9.35 3.98 -19.71
CA GLU A 25 9.04 3.28 -18.47
C GLU A 25 7.94 4.01 -17.69
N ILE A 26 7.03 3.24 -17.10
CA ILE A 26 5.97 3.71 -16.22
C ILE A 26 6.12 2.97 -14.89
N VAL A 27 6.36 3.72 -13.81
CA VAL A 27 6.38 3.20 -12.44
C VAL A 27 5.26 3.85 -11.65
N VAL A 28 4.39 3.02 -11.09
CA VAL A 28 3.27 3.47 -10.25
C VAL A 28 3.40 2.86 -8.87
N ILE A 29 3.28 3.68 -7.83
CA ILE A 29 3.37 3.26 -6.43
C ILE A 29 2.06 3.59 -5.71
N SER A 30 1.30 2.57 -5.35
CA SER A 30 0.10 2.70 -4.52
C SER A 30 0.50 2.68 -3.04
N ASN A 31 0.50 3.87 -2.39
CA ASN A 31 1.04 4.06 -1.04
C ASN A 31 0.03 4.59 -0.01
N ALA A 32 -1.09 5.19 -0.44
CA ALA A 32 -2.05 5.83 0.47
C ALA A 32 -2.58 4.86 1.53
N GLY A 33 -2.68 5.33 2.77
CA GLY A 33 -3.24 4.52 3.85
C GLY A 33 -3.28 5.26 5.19
N THR A 34 -4.14 4.78 6.09
CA THR A 34 -4.32 5.28 7.45
C THR A 34 -4.47 4.13 8.44
N LEU A 35 -4.07 4.34 9.70
CA LEU A 35 -4.36 3.39 10.78
C LEU A 35 -5.70 3.64 11.45
N ASN A 36 -6.26 4.83 11.30
CA ASN A 36 -7.52 5.18 11.96
C ASN A 36 -8.72 4.42 11.38
N PRO A 37 -9.65 4.00 12.27
CA PRO A 37 -9.61 4.09 13.73
C PRO A 37 -8.75 2.98 14.36
N VAL A 38 -7.93 3.32 15.36
CA VAL A 38 -7.20 2.33 16.17
C VAL A 38 -8.09 1.87 17.33
N GLY A 39 -8.07 0.57 17.64
CA GLY A 39 -8.80 -0.02 18.77
C GLY A 39 -9.72 -1.17 18.36
N PRO A 40 -10.39 -1.82 19.36
CA PRO A 40 -11.30 -2.93 19.09
C PRO A 40 -12.43 -2.52 18.15
N VAL A 41 -12.66 -3.31 17.09
CA VAL A 41 -13.67 -2.98 16.08
C VAL A 41 -15.09 -2.90 16.66
N SER A 42 -15.38 -3.62 17.71
CA SER A 42 -16.65 -3.58 18.42
C SER A 42 -16.98 -2.24 19.11
N LYS A 43 -15.98 -1.36 19.25
CA LYS A 43 -16.12 -0.02 19.85
C LYS A 43 -16.12 1.10 18.78
N LYS A 44 -16.11 0.75 17.49
CA LYS A 44 -16.03 1.75 16.42
C LYS A 44 -17.42 1.98 15.81
N ASP A 45 -17.72 3.23 15.48
CA ASP A 45 -18.89 3.57 14.70
C ASP A 45 -18.73 3.07 13.26
N ILE A 46 -19.86 2.79 12.61
CA ILE A 46 -19.88 2.20 11.26
C ILE A 46 -19.30 3.16 10.22
N GLU A 47 -19.49 4.44 10.36
CA GLU A 47 -18.96 5.48 9.48
C GLU A 47 -17.42 5.45 9.46
N SER A 48 -16.79 5.37 10.63
CA SER A 48 -15.33 5.22 10.77
C SER A 48 -14.82 3.91 10.16
N VAL A 49 -15.55 2.81 10.34
CA VAL A 49 -15.22 1.51 9.72
C VAL A 49 -15.25 1.63 8.20
N ILE A 50 -16.32 2.18 7.63
CA ILE A 50 -16.48 2.36 6.18
C ILE A 50 -15.39 3.31 5.63
N ALA A 51 -15.14 4.43 6.31
CA ALA A 51 -14.10 5.40 5.91
C ALA A 51 -12.70 4.76 5.88
N SER A 52 -12.38 3.94 6.88
CA SER A 52 -11.11 3.20 6.95
C SER A 52 -10.96 2.21 5.80
N LEU A 53 -11.99 1.40 5.52
CA LEU A 53 -11.98 0.43 4.43
C LEU A 53 -11.93 1.13 3.07
N ASN A 54 -12.69 2.20 2.89
CA ASN A 54 -12.64 3.00 1.66
C ASN A 54 -11.23 3.56 1.41
N THR A 55 -10.57 4.11 2.44
CA THR A 55 -9.24 4.68 2.30
C THR A 55 -8.16 3.62 2.07
N ASN A 56 -8.17 2.54 2.86
CA ASN A 56 -7.08 1.57 2.86
C ASN A 56 -7.23 0.45 1.83
N PHE A 57 -8.45 0.16 1.35
CA PHE A 57 -8.72 -0.99 0.50
C PHE A 57 -9.38 -0.57 -0.81
N VAL A 58 -10.61 -0.01 -0.74
CA VAL A 58 -11.40 0.26 -1.94
C VAL A 58 -10.71 1.27 -2.85
N SER A 59 -10.22 2.41 -2.30
CA SER A 59 -9.55 3.43 -3.11
C SER A 59 -8.23 2.93 -3.72
N GLY A 60 -7.51 2.06 -3.01
CA GLY A 60 -6.31 1.41 -3.53
C GLY A 60 -6.61 0.52 -4.74
N ILE A 61 -7.66 -0.32 -4.65
CA ILE A 61 -8.10 -1.15 -5.78
C ILE A 61 -8.55 -0.28 -6.94
N VAL A 62 -9.41 0.72 -6.70
CA VAL A 62 -9.89 1.63 -7.77
C VAL A 62 -8.72 2.33 -8.46
N PHE A 63 -7.76 2.88 -7.69
CA PHE A 63 -6.58 3.52 -8.25
C PHE A 63 -5.78 2.57 -9.14
N MET A 64 -5.46 1.38 -8.64
CA MET A 64 -4.66 0.41 -9.39
C MET A 64 -5.40 -0.11 -10.62
N THR A 65 -6.72 -0.30 -10.53
CA THR A 65 -7.57 -0.67 -11.68
C THR A 65 -7.55 0.40 -12.77
N GLU A 66 -7.68 1.68 -12.42
CA GLU A 66 -7.60 2.76 -13.40
C GLU A 66 -6.21 2.82 -14.05
N VAL A 67 -5.13 2.65 -13.29
CA VAL A 67 -3.76 2.58 -13.84
C VAL A 67 -3.64 1.46 -14.87
N LEU A 68 -4.11 0.26 -14.55
CA LEU A 68 -4.10 -0.86 -15.49
C LEU A 68 -4.91 -0.54 -16.75
N ARG A 69 -6.12 0.00 -16.61
CA ARG A 69 -6.98 0.37 -17.75
C ARG A 69 -6.34 1.40 -18.68
N TYR A 70 -5.71 2.44 -18.13
CA TYR A 70 -5.12 3.51 -18.92
C TYR A 70 -3.83 3.10 -19.62
N PHE A 71 -3.04 2.21 -19.03
CA PHE A 71 -1.70 1.89 -19.53
C PHE A 71 -1.52 0.43 -19.97
N GLN A 72 -2.56 -0.41 -19.96
CA GLN A 72 -2.42 -1.82 -20.33
C GLN A 72 -1.78 -2.01 -21.71
N GLN A 73 -2.18 -1.24 -22.67
CA GLN A 73 -1.70 -1.37 -24.07
C GLN A 73 -0.43 -0.54 -24.35
N HIS A 74 0.13 0.13 -23.33
CA HIS A 74 1.35 0.91 -23.49
C HIS A 74 2.56 -0.01 -23.68
N SER A 75 3.40 0.30 -24.69
CA SER A 75 4.52 -0.58 -25.11
C SER A 75 5.74 -0.51 -24.19
N GLY A 76 5.88 0.56 -23.39
CA GLY A 76 6.99 0.74 -22.45
C GLY A 76 6.96 -0.25 -21.29
N LYS A 77 8.08 -0.35 -20.58
CA LYS A 77 8.18 -1.12 -19.34
C LYS A 77 7.20 -0.56 -18.29
N LYS A 78 6.46 -1.43 -17.62
CA LYS A 78 5.42 -1.02 -16.67
C LYS A 78 5.55 -1.77 -15.34
N THR A 79 5.60 -1.00 -14.25
CA THR A 79 5.65 -1.56 -12.89
C THR A 79 4.58 -0.93 -12.01
N LEU A 80 3.78 -1.75 -11.34
CA LEU A 80 2.81 -1.36 -10.33
C LEU A 80 3.23 -1.96 -8.98
N ALA A 81 3.64 -1.11 -8.05
CA ALA A 81 4.03 -1.49 -6.71
C ALA A 81 2.95 -1.09 -5.69
N SER A 82 2.45 -2.04 -4.92
CA SER A 82 1.56 -1.78 -3.79
C SER A 82 2.38 -1.78 -2.49
N ILE A 83 2.33 -0.67 -1.75
CA ILE A 83 3.00 -0.60 -0.44
C ILE A 83 2.17 -1.39 0.59
N SER A 84 2.73 -2.52 0.98
CA SER A 84 2.16 -3.42 1.96
C SER A 84 2.61 -3.07 3.40
N SER A 85 2.51 -4.00 4.30
CA SER A 85 2.88 -3.89 5.71
C SER A 85 3.03 -5.29 6.31
N GLY A 86 3.80 -5.42 7.38
CA GLY A 86 3.77 -6.62 8.20
C GLY A 86 2.38 -6.98 8.74
N ALA A 87 1.45 -6.01 8.77
CA ALA A 87 0.04 -6.21 9.14
C ALA A 87 -0.75 -7.06 8.12
N ALA A 88 -0.24 -7.26 6.91
CA ALA A 88 -0.85 -8.16 5.94
C ALA A 88 -0.65 -9.65 6.27
N LEU A 89 0.38 -9.97 7.06
CA LEU A 89 0.75 -11.35 7.41
C LEU A 89 0.48 -11.72 8.87
N GLY A 90 0.37 -10.72 9.76
CA GLY A 90 0.22 -10.97 11.19
C GLY A 90 -0.91 -10.17 11.80
N GLU A 91 -1.61 -10.80 12.73
CA GLU A 91 -2.72 -10.23 13.47
C GLU A 91 -2.22 -9.20 14.50
N ARG A 92 -2.97 -8.10 14.65
CA ARG A 92 -2.73 -7.11 15.70
C ARG A 92 -4.05 -6.64 16.30
N ALA A 93 -4.20 -6.87 17.60
CA ALA A 93 -5.32 -6.31 18.34
C ALA A 93 -5.34 -4.78 18.16
N GLY A 94 -6.52 -4.22 17.88
CA GLY A 94 -6.70 -2.80 17.60
C GLY A 94 -6.45 -2.37 16.14
N TRP A 95 -6.00 -3.28 15.25
CA TRP A 95 -5.75 -2.99 13.83
C TRP A 95 -6.51 -3.88 12.87
N SER A 96 -7.59 -4.50 13.29
CA SER A 96 -8.33 -5.47 12.46
C SER A 96 -8.69 -4.94 11.07
N LEU A 97 -9.16 -3.69 10.96
CA LEU A 97 -9.48 -3.07 9.67
C LEU A 97 -8.25 -2.87 8.78
N TYR A 98 -7.16 -2.40 9.38
CA TYR A 98 -5.90 -2.18 8.67
C TYR A 98 -5.27 -3.51 8.21
N CYS A 99 -5.25 -4.52 9.09
CA CYS A 99 -4.78 -5.86 8.74
C CYS A 99 -5.59 -6.47 7.60
N ALA A 100 -6.94 -6.41 7.69
CA ALA A 100 -7.82 -6.90 6.63
C ALA A 100 -7.57 -6.19 5.30
N ALA A 101 -7.45 -4.87 5.30
CA ALA A 101 -7.19 -4.09 4.10
C ALA A 101 -5.83 -4.44 3.46
N LYS A 102 -4.77 -4.53 4.26
CA LYS A 102 -3.43 -4.84 3.76
C LYS A 102 -3.32 -6.28 3.26
N ALA A 103 -3.93 -7.24 3.95
CA ALA A 103 -4.00 -8.64 3.49
C ALA A 103 -4.79 -8.76 2.17
N GLY A 104 -5.94 -8.06 2.10
CA GLY A 104 -6.77 -8.02 0.89
C GLY A 104 -6.03 -7.42 -0.31
N LEU A 105 -5.31 -6.30 -0.13
CA LEU A 105 -4.51 -5.69 -1.19
C LEU A 105 -3.38 -6.60 -1.67
N GLU A 106 -2.70 -7.30 -0.75
CA GLU A 106 -1.67 -8.26 -1.17
C GLU A 106 -2.24 -9.40 -1.99
N HIS A 107 -3.42 -9.88 -1.61
CA HIS A 107 -4.08 -10.92 -2.40
C HIS A 107 -4.55 -10.40 -3.75
N PHE A 108 -5.10 -9.18 -3.81
CA PHE A 108 -5.46 -8.50 -5.05
C PHE A 108 -4.27 -8.42 -6.01
N ILE A 109 -3.10 -7.95 -5.56
CA ILE A 109 -1.87 -7.89 -6.37
C ILE A 109 -1.46 -9.26 -6.90
N ARG A 110 -1.53 -10.32 -6.08
CA ARG A 110 -1.22 -11.68 -6.54
C ARG A 110 -2.18 -12.18 -7.60
N SER A 111 -3.45 -11.81 -7.51
CA SER A 111 -4.46 -12.15 -8.53
C SER A 111 -4.21 -11.38 -9.83
N VAL A 112 -3.98 -10.06 -9.72
CA VAL A 112 -3.61 -9.22 -10.88
C VAL A 112 -2.34 -9.74 -11.57
N ALA A 113 -1.35 -10.22 -10.82
CA ALA A 113 -0.16 -10.82 -11.40
C ALA A 113 -0.49 -11.99 -12.34
N LYS A 114 -1.45 -12.84 -11.95
CA LYS A 114 -1.91 -13.96 -12.78
C LYS A 114 -2.67 -13.49 -14.02
N GLU A 115 -3.44 -12.41 -13.91
CA GLU A 115 -4.08 -11.78 -15.05
C GLU A 115 -3.05 -11.21 -16.02
N GLN A 116 -2.00 -10.57 -15.50
CA GLN A 116 -0.92 -10.00 -16.31
C GLN A 116 -0.04 -11.05 -17.02
N ASP A 117 0.05 -12.27 -16.50
CA ASP A 117 0.77 -13.37 -17.17
C ASP A 117 0.15 -13.73 -18.56
N ALA A 118 -1.12 -13.37 -18.81
CA ALA A 118 -1.81 -13.59 -20.07
C ALA A 118 -1.80 -12.37 -21.01
N GLU A 119 -1.32 -11.22 -20.57
CA GLU A 119 -1.32 -9.98 -21.35
C GLU A 119 -0.15 -9.91 -22.34
N SER A 120 -0.39 -9.32 -23.51
CA SER A 120 0.66 -9.10 -24.51
C SER A 120 1.63 -7.99 -24.11
N GLN A 121 1.18 -7.03 -23.33
CA GLN A 121 1.95 -5.93 -22.76
C GLN A 121 1.77 -5.91 -21.23
N PRO A 122 2.40 -6.84 -20.50
CA PRO A 122 2.14 -7.03 -19.09
C PRO A 122 2.72 -5.91 -18.21
N PHE A 123 2.03 -5.63 -17.12
CA PHE A 123 2.63 -4.98 -15.97
C PHE A 123 3.43 -5.98 -15.14
N LYS A 124 4.58 -5.57 -14.65
CA LYS A 124 5.17 -6.16 -13.46
C LYS A 124 4.41 -5.61 -12.24
N VAL A 125 3.79 -6.47 -11.45
CA VAL A 125 3.08 -6.06 -10.24
C VAL A 125 3.71 -6.71 -9.01
N VAL A 126 3.94 -5.93 -7.94
CA VAL A 126 4.61 -6.43 -6.73
C VAL A 126 4.00 -5.81 -5.47
N ASN A 127 4.10 -6.55 -4.36
CA ASN A 127 3.87 -6.02 -3.03
C ASN A 127 5.21 -5.63 -2.40
N VAL A 128 5.31 -4.43 -1.83
CA VAL A 128 6.53 -3.98 -1.15
C VAL A 128 6.23 -3.76 0.33
N ASP A 129 6.86 -4.54 1.21
CA ASP A 129 6.83 -4.31 2.65
C ASP A 129 7.97 -3.35 3.03
N PRO A 130 7.66 -2.12 3.38
CA PRO A 130 8.68 -1.11 3.67
C PRO A 130 9.34 -1.29 5.05
N GLY A 131 8.85 -2.22 5.88
CA GLY A 131 9.32 -2.39 7.25
C GLY A 131 8.83 -1.30 8.20
N LEU A 132 9.64 -0.99 9.20
CA LEU A 132 9.31 -0.01 10.25
C LEU A 132 9.86 1.37 9.87
N ILE A 133 8.96 2.31 9.58
CA ILE A 133 9.31 3.66 9.13
C ILE A 133 8.90 4.69 10.18
N ASP A 134 9.74 5.67 10.44
CA ASP A 134 9.42 6.80 11.34
C ASP A 134 8.56 7.85 10.62
N THR A 135 7.26 7.63 10.61
CA THR A 135 6.26 8.46 9.94
C THR A 135 5.21 8.99 10.92
N GLY A 136 4.32 9.88 10.44
CA GLY A 136 3.13 10.32 11.20
C GLY A 136 2.26 9.16 11.69
N MET A 137 2.20 8.05 10.96
CA MET A 137 1.49 6.83 11.38
C MET A 137 2.04 6.27 12.72
N GLN A 138 3.35 6.35 12.94
CA GLN A 138 3.97 5.96 14.21
C GLN A 138 3.55 6.90 15.36
N SER A 139 3.30 8.17 15.08
CA SER A 139 2.76 9.11 16.09
C SER A 139 1.34 8.73 16.50
N VAL A 140 0.48 8.37 15.54
CA VAL A 140 -0.88 7.86 15.82
C VAL A 140 -0.83 6.65 16.74
N ILE A 141 0.08 5.69 16.46
CA ILE A 141 0.26 4.49 17.30
C ILE A 141 0.65 4.89 18.73
N ARG A 142 1.65 5.74 18.89
CA ARG A 142 2.15 6.14 20.21
C ARG A 142 1.18 6.98 21.03
N GLN A 143 0.21 7.61 20.38
CA GLN A 143 -0.88 8.37 21.02
C GLN A 143 -2.10 7.51 21.38
N SER A 144 -2.15 6.26 20.95
CA SER A 144 -3.22 5.33 21.30
C SER A 144 -3.13 4.93 22.78
N SER A 145 -4.26 4.48 23.34
CA SER A 145 -4.27 3.89 24.69
C SER A 145 -3.80 2.43 24.63
N ILE A 146 -3.37 1.89 25.78
CA ILE A 146 -3.01 0.47 25.89
C ILE A 146 -4.23 -0.44 25.71
N GLU A 147 -5.41 0.04 26.08
CA GLU A 147 -6.69 -0.66 25.93
C GLU A 147 -7.10 -0.75 24.45
N ASP A 148 -6.80 0.27 23.64
CA ASP A 148 -7.07 0.27 22.21
C ASP A 148 -5.99 -0.46 21.41
N PHE A 149 -4.75 -0.40 21.89
CA PHE A 149 -3.61 -1.02 21.20
C PHE A 149 -2.65 -1.71 22.19
N PRO A 150 -2.89 -2.97 22.55
CA PRO A 150 -2.07 -3.70 23.55
C PRO A 150 -0.58 -3.79 23.23
N SER A 151 -0.19 -3.65 21.97
CA SER A 151 1.23 -3.66 21.54
C SER A 151 1.92 -2.29 21.68
N LEU A 152 1.27 -1.27 22.27
CA LEU A 152 1.75 0.11 22.35
C LEU A 152 3.19 0.23 22.86
N GLU A 153 3.50 -0.42 23.99
CA GLU A 153 4.82 -0.33 24.61
C GLU A 153 5.94 -0.90 23.72
N GLN A 154 5.63 -1.93 22.92
CA GLN A 154 6.59 -2.45 21.93
C GLN A 154 6.93 -1.40 20.86
N PHE A 155 5.94 -0.60 20.42
CA PHE A 155 6.16 0.44 19.42
C PHE A 155 6.88 1.66 19.98
N LYS A 156 6.63 2.03 21.24
CA LYS A 156 7.42 3.04 21.95
C LYS A 156 8.88 2.61 22.06
N HIS A 157 9.10 1.40 22.56
CA HIS A 157 10.45 0.84 22.71
C HIS A 157 11.24 0.83 21.37
N ARG A 158 10.60 0.45 20.26
CA ARG A 158 11.25 0.49 18.94
C ARG A 158 11.71 1.89 18.54
N LYS A 159 10.93 2.93 18.88
CA LYS A 159 11.32 4.33 18.65
C LYS A 159 12.50 4.71 19.51
N ASP A 160 12.45 4.40 20.81
CA ASP A 160 13.49 4.76 21.79
C ASP A 160 14.83 4.09 21.44
N MET A 161 14.78 2.86 20.92
CA MET A 161 15.95 2.12 20.46
C MET A 161 16.44 2.50 19.05
N GLY A 162 15.82 3.49 18.39
CA GLY A 162 16.21 3.93 17.05
C GLY A 162 15.99 2.88 15.94
N LEU A 163 15.07 1.93 16.12
CA LEU A 163 14.81 0.83 15.18
C LEU A 163 13.90 1.22 14.03
N LEU A 164 13.52 2.49 13.91
CA LEU A 164 12.69 3.00 12.83
C LEU A 164 13.57 3.60 11.73
N ALA A 165 13.39 3.15 10.51
CA ALA A 165 14.10 3.71 9.37
C ALA A 165 13.55 5.10 8.99
N SER A 166 14.39 5.99 8.47
CA SER A 166 13.92 7.28 7.98
C SER A 166 13.11 7.10 6.69
N PRO A 167 12.04 7.92 6.47
CA PRO A 167 11.24 7.84 5.26
C PRO A 167 12.06 7.97 3.97
N ILE A 168 13.10 8.82 3.97
CA ILE A 168 13.98 9.03 2.81
C ILE A 168 14.72 7.74 2.46
N LYS A 169 15.38 7.10 3.44
CA LYS A 169 16.10 5.85 3.22
C LYS A 169 15.20 4.73 2.71
N VAL A 170 13.97 4.66 3.24
CA VAL A 170 12.98 3.67 2.77
C VAL A 170 12.56 3.97 1.34
N ALA A 171 12.27 5.23 1.00
CA ALA A 171 11.89 5.61 -0.35
C ALA A 171 12.98 5.29 -1.37
N GLU A 172 14.24 5.63 -1.08
CA GLU A 172 15.39 5.28 -1.91
C GLU A 172 15.53 3.76 -2.12
N ALA A 173 15.36 2.98 -1.05
CA ALA A 173 15.41 1.52 -1.13
C ALA A 173 14.25 0.95 -1.96
N ILE A 174 13.03 1.49 -1.85
CA ILE A 174 11.88 1.09 -2.66
C ILE A 174 12.14 1.36 -4.14
N VAL A 175 12.61 2.57 -4.49
CA VAL A 175 12.93 2.92 -5.88
C VAL A 175 13.98 1.95 -6.44
N ARG A 176 15.07 1.73 -5.71
CA ARG A 176 16.11 0.77 -6.11
C ARG A 176 15.57 -0.65 -6.31
N ILE A 177 14.72 -1.13 -5.40
CA ILE A 177 14.09 -2.44 -5.53
C ILE A 177 13.25 -2.51 -6.81
N ILE A 178 12.46 -1.48 -7.11
CA ILE A 178 11.61 -1.45 -8.31
C ILE A 178 12.47 -1.48 -9.58
N GLU A 179 13.57 -0.73 -9.62
CA GLU A 179 14.46 -0.63 -10.78
C GLU A 179 15.24 -1.92 -11.06
N VAL A 180 15.81 -2.55 -10.02
CA VAL A 180 16.78 -3.64 -10.19
C VAL A 180 16.24 -5.03 -9.86
N SER A 181 15.04 -5.13 -9.29
CA SER A 181 14.52 -6.39 -8.79
C SER A 181 14.18 -7.37 -9.92
N ASN A 182 14.70 -8.57 -9.81
CA ASN A 182 14.25 -9.74 -10.57
C ASN A 182 13.06 -10.46 -9.91
N ALA A 183 12.33 -9.76 -9.03
CA ALA A 183 11.18 -10.31 -8.32
C ALA A 183 10.17 -10.95 -9.28
N VAL A 184 9.64 -12.08 -8.86
CA VAL A 184 8.56 -12.75 -9.58
C VAL A 184 7.31 -11.88 -9.55
N ASN A 185 6.53 -11.92 -10.62
CA ASN A 185 5.27 -11.17 -10.69
C ASN A 185 4.33 -11.59 -9.54
N GLY A 186 3.77 -10.63 -8.81
CA GLY A 186 2.96 -10.87 -7.61
C GLY A 186 3.73 -11.10 -6.30
N GLU A 187 5.06 -11.11 -6.35
CA GLU A 187 5.90 -11.33 -5.18
C GLU A 187 5.74 -10.24 -4.12
N ARG A 188 5.92 -10.63 -2.85
CA ARG A 188 6.11 -9.73 -1.72
C ARG A 188 7.61 -9.51 -1.48
N ILE A 189 8.06 -8.30 -1.66
CA ILE A 189 9.45 -7.91 -1.43
C ILE A 189 9.52 -7.14 -0.11
N LYS A 190 10.37 -7.57 0.80
CA LYS A 190 10.65 -6.83 2.02
C LYS A 190 11.86 -5.93 1.81
N VAL A 191 11.72 -4.65 2.15
CA VAL A 191 12.83 -3.70 2.10
C VAL A 191 13.89 -4.08 3.14
N SER A 192 15.13 -4.21 2.71
CA SER A 192 16.34 -4.32 3.54
C SER A 192 17.23 -3.10 3.28
N PHE A 193 18.11 -2.79 4.24
CA PHE A 193 19.01 -1.62 4.19
C PHE A 193 20.48 -2.04 4.18
N ASP A 194 20.76 -3.26 3.74
CA ASP A 194 22.10 -3.80 3.62
C ASP A 194 22.85 -3.22 2.41
#